data_5dd1c2cc1ff78aac56dacbae1f683786
#
_entry.id   5dd1c2cc1ff78aac56dacbae1f683786
#
_cell.length_a   1.000
_cell.length_b   1.000
_cell.length_c   1.000
_cell.angle_alpha   90.00
_cell.angle_beta   90.00
_cell.angle_gamma   90.00
#
_symmetry.space_group_name_H-M   'P 1'
#
loop_
_entity.id
_entity.type
_entity.pdbx_description
1 polymer ?
#
loop_
_entity_poly.entity_id
_entity_poly.type
_entity_poly.pdbx_seq_one_letter_code
_entity_poly.pdbx_strand_id
1 'polypeptide(L)'
;MKAHTQEEFNTFMSQLLETNANLGFYTDFAKCHANVNKISMRLNALNYLIGKDDIAAAVHDLWKENPQVFTTLDILIGVRAKDKKLSFNRESEIQLIEEFFTSAEGVVEFIQDTGLEKVFRNKQITNLVDYVFGVEVGLDTNARKNRSGHIMEERVASILTKADVAFRQEVYSREFSEVHQTLGVDSKRFDFAVETPAKTYLMEVNFYSGGGSKLNEVARAYAELAPKVNACEGYEFVWVTDGKGWESAKGKLEEAFYTIPSIYNLTTFKPFVKTLRKKQKTSKKPTEQVCCP
;
A
#
# COMPACT_ATOMS: atom_id res chain seq x y z
N MET A 1 -15.00 16.13 -28.32
CA MET A 1 -15.12 17.37 -27.49
C MET A 1 -14.34 17.09 -26.19
N LYS A 2 -13.51 18.05 -25.71
CA LYS A 2 -12.81 17.87 -24.43
C LYS A 2 -13.83 17.88 -23.29
N ALA A 3 -13.63 17.04 -22.26
CA ALA A 3 -14.51 16.98 -21.09
C ALA A 3 -14.39 18.21 -20.19
N HIS A 4 -13.20 18.85 -20.19
CA HIS A 4 -12.86 20.00 -19.36
C HIS A 4 -12.07 21.06 -20.11
N THR A 5 -12.04 22.29 -19.55
CA THR A 5 -11.27 23.42 -20.08
C THR A 5 -9.85 23.47 -19.49
N GLN A 6 -8.99 24.26 -20.13
CA GLN A 6 -7.63 24.55 -19.61
C GLN A 6 -7.67 25.26 -18.25
N GLU A 7 -8.65 26.15 -18.04
CA GLU A 7 -8.80 26.87 -16.78
C GLU A 7 -9.17 25.94 -15.62
N GLU A 8 -10.09 24.99 -15.88
CA GLU A 8 -10.44 23.95 -14.91
C GLU A 8 -9.24 23.09 -14.57
N PHE A 9 -8.42 22.71 -15.58
CA PHE A 9 -7.18 21.96 -15.34
C PHE A 9 -6.18 22.75 -14.49
N ASN A 10 -5.96 24.03 -14.81
CA ASN A 10 -5.08 24.89 -14.02
C ASN A 10 -5.57 25.05 -12.56
N THR A 11 -6.87 25.17 -12.38
CA THR A 11 -7.49 25.20 -11.04
C THR A 11 -7.29 23.89 -10.32
N PHE A 12 -7.53 22.75 -10.98
CA PHE A 12 -7.29 21.42 -10.43
C PHE A 12 -5.84 21.27 -9.95
N MET A 13 -4.87 21.64 -10.77
CA MET A 13 -3.44 21.57 -10.46
C MET A 13 -3.04 22.44 -9.27
N SER A 14 -3.60 23.66 -9.18
CA SER A 14 -3.30 24.61 -8.10
C SER A 14 -3.81 24.14 -6.73
N GLN A 15 -4.75 23.21 -6.68
CA GLN A 15 -5.37 22.68 -5.48
C GLN A 15 -4.76 21.36 -5.01
N LEU A 16 -3.76 20.82 -5.72
CA LEU A 16 -3.11 19.57 -5.35
C LEU A 16 -2.40 19.69 -4.00
N LEU A 17 -2.61 18.71 -3.13
CA LEU A 17 -2.07 18.69 -1.78
C LEU A 17 -0.61 18.22 -1.75
N GLU A 18 0.18 18.77 -0.82
CA GLU A 18 1.58 18.34 -0.60
C GLU A 18 1.64 16.90 -0.07
N THR A 19 0.71 16.53 0.80
CA THR A 19 0.69 15.23 1.45
C THR A 19 -0.72 14.84 1.89
N ASN A 20 -0.98 13.54 1.92
CA ASN A 20 -2.11 12.96 2.62
C ASN A 20 -1.70 12.25 3.93
N ALA A 21 -0.41 12.23 4.26
CA ALA A 21 0.11 11.54 5.43
C ALA A 21 -0.41 12.15 6.74
N ASN A 22 -0.77 11.30 7.68
CA ASN A 22 -0.93 11.61 9.09
C ASN A 22 0.27 11.03 9.88
N LEU A 23 0.33 11.22 11.19
CA LEU A 23 1.44 10.70 11.99
C LEU A 23 1.54 9.17 11.95
N GLY A 24 0.42 8.45 11.90
CA GLY A 24 0.38 7.00 11.75
C GLY A 24 0.89 6.47 10.41
N PHE A 25 1.01 7.35 9.41
CA PHE A 25 1.63 6.99 8.12
C PHE A 25 3.07 6.52 8.25
N TYR A 26 3.84 7.12 9.18
CA TYR A 26 5.30 6.92 9.23
C TYR A 26 5.71 5.61 9.87
N THR A 27 4.95 5.10 10.84
CA THR A 27 5.29 3.86 11.55
C THR A 27 4.06 3.20 12.15
N ASP A 28 4.01 1.88 12.08
CA ASP A 28 3.08 1.02 12.81
C ASP A 28 3.85 0.28 13.91
N PHE A 29 4.01 0.92 15.07
CA PHE A 29 4.71 0.32 16.21
C PHE A 29 4.04 -0.96 16.71
N ALA A 30 2.72 -1.07 16.66
CA ALA A 30 2.01 -2.29 17.08
C ALA A 30 2.43 -3.50 16.25
N LYS A 31 2.53 -3.30 14.92
CA LYS A 31 3.01 -4.32 13.98
C LYS A 31 4.50 -4.64 14.21
N CYS A 32 5.35 -3.62 14.42
CA CYS A 32 6.77 -3.83 14.71
C CYS A 32 6.94 -4.68 16.00
N HIS A 33 6.25 -4.33 17.08
CA HIS A 33 6.25 -5.11 18.31
C HIS A 33 5.75 -6.55 18.11
N ALA A 34 4.63 -6.72 17.39
CA ALA A 34 4.09 -8.05 17.11
C ALA A 34 5.07 -8.94 16.33
N ASN A 35 5.85 -8.37 15.39
CA ASN A 35 6.86 -9.11 14.64
C ASN A 35 8.03 -9.51 15.53
N VAL A 36 8.57 -8.59 16.33
CA VAL A 36 9.67 -8.84 17.25
C VAL A 36 9.28 -9.90 18.30
N ASN A 37 8.09 -9.80 18.87
CA ASN A 37 7.61 -10.72 19.90
C ASN A 37 7.58 -12.18 19.43
N LYS A 38 7.29 -12.44 18.14
CA LYS A 38 7.29 -13.80 17.57
C LYS A 38 8.65 -14.51 17.65
N ILE A 39 9.74 -13.73 17.65
CA ILE A 39 11.12 -14.23 17.59
C ILE A 39 11.96 -13.83 18.80
N SER A 40 11.38 -13.11 19.77
CA SER A 40 12.10 -12.54 20.90
C SER A 40 12.87 -13.58 21.74
N MET A 41 12.32 -14.78 21.91
CA MET A 41 13.01 -15.87 22.64
C MET A 41 14.33 -16.27 21.94
N ARG A 42 14.31 -16.37 20.60
CA ARG A 42 15.51 -16.69 19.81
C ARG A 42 16.51 -15.56 19.84
N LEU A 43 16.05 -14.29 19.72
CA LEU A 43 16.91 -13.11 19.83
C LEU A 43 17.57 -13.01 21.21
N ASN A 44 16.84 -13.32 22.28
CA ASN A 44 17.41 -13.37 23.62
C ASN A 44 18.49 -14.45 23.75
N ALA A 45 18.30 -15.62 23.17
CA ALA A 45 19.33 -16.65 23.15
C ALA A 45 20.57 -16.23 22.31
N LEU A 46 20.36 -15.57 21.18
CA LEU A 46 21.44 -15.02 20.34
C LEU A 46 22.24 -13.89 21.03
N ASN A 47 21.69 -13.23 22.07
CA ASN A 47 22.46 -12.29 22.90
C ASN A 47 23.69 -12.94 23.52
N TYR A 48 23.75 -14.29 23.65
CA TYR A 48 24.92 -15.02 24.07
C TYR A 48 26.18 -14.72 23.22
N LEU A 49 26.00 -14.39 21.94
CA LEU A 49 27.09 -14.06 21.02
C LEU A 49 27.67 -12.67 21.27
N ILE A 50 26.96 -11.80 21.97
CA ILE A 50 27.40 -10.41 22.18
C ILE A 50 28.60 -10.38 23.12
N GLY A 51 29.67 -9.78 22.65
CA GLY A 51 30.93 -9.59 23.40
C GLY A 51 31.79 -10.83 23.47
N LYS A 52 31.53 -11.84 22.65
CA LYS A 52 32.45 -12.99 22.52
C LYS A 52 33.63 -12.62 21.63
N ASP A 53 34.82 -12.98 22.05
CA ASP A 53 36.06 -12.77 21.26
C ASP A 53 36.17 -13.80 20.13
N ASP A 54 35.83 -15.07 20.41
CA ASP A 54 35.75 -16.13 19.44
C ASP A 54 34.26 -16.43 19.11
N ILE A 55 33.80 -15.79 18.05
CA ILE A 55 32.41 -15.95 17.60
C ILE A 55 32.15 -17.36 17.07
N ALA A 56 33.13 -17.96 16.39
CA ALA A 56 32.96 -19.29 15.82
C ALA A 56 32.76 -20.33 16.94
N ALA A 57 33.63 -20.31 17.98
CA ALA A 57 33.45 -21.18 19.14
C ALA A 57 32.10 -20.94 19.82
N ALA A 58 31.70 -19.69 20.02
CA ALA A 58 30.42 -19.36 20.63
C ALA A 58 29.19 -19.81 19.80
N VAL A 59 29.29 -19.76 18.47
CA VAL A 59 28.25 -20.32 17.57
C VAL A 59 28.16 -21.83 17.75
N HIS A 60 29.29 -22.54 17.75
CA HIS A 60 29.29 -23.99 17.95
C HIS A 60 28.71 -24.41 19.31
N ASP A 61 29.01 -23.66 20.37
CA ASP A 61 28.44 -23.91 21.69
C ASP A 61 26.93 -23.74 21.70
N LEU A 62 26.44 -22.59 21.17
CA LEU A 62 25.00 -22.30 21.12
C LEU A 62 24.27 -23.25 20.13
N TRP A 63 24.94 -23.69 19.06
CA TRP A 63 24.38 -24.66 18.13
C TRP A 63 24.10 -26.01 18.79
N LYS A 64 24.99 -26.48 19.65
CA LYS A 64 24.80 -27.74 20.40
C LYS A 64 23.58 -27.65 21.34
N GLU A 65 23.37 -26.49 21.94
CA GLU A 65 22.26 -26.28 22.86
C GLU A 65 20.91 -26.09 22.12
N ASN A 66 20.88 -25.22 21.12
CA ASN A 66 19.65 -24.90 20.39
C ASN A 66 19.93 -24.33 18.99
N PRO A 67 20.02 -25.17 17.94
CA PRO A 67 20.28 -24.71 16.59
C PRO A 67 19.15 -23.83 16.01
N GLN A 68 17.92 -23.95 16.53
CA GLN A 68 16.77 -23.19 16.03
C GLN A 68 16.85 -21.68 16.26
N VAL A 69 17.72 -21.21 17.17
CA VAL A 69 17.88 -19.78 17.43
C VAL A 69 18.46 -19.07 16.21
N PHE A 70 19.27 -19.75 15.40
CA PHE A 70 19.93 -19.18 14.24
C PHE A 70 18.99 -18.93 13.06
N THR A 71 17.78 -19.50 13.04
CA THR A 71 16.78 -19.30 11.99
C THR A 71 16.23 -17.86 11.94
N THR A 72 16.69 -16.98 12.84
CA THR A 72 16.31 -15.57 12.90
C THR A 72 17.48 -14.60 12.63
N LEU A 73 18.62 -15.12 12.16
CA LEU A 73 19.78 -14.26 11.88
C LEU A 73 19.57 -13.32 10.68
N ASP A 74 18.79 -13.72 9.71
CA ASP A 74 18.43 -12.95 8.52
C ASP A 74 17.85 -11.59 8.87
N ILE A 75 17.04 -11.50 9.92
CA ILE A 75 16.44 -10.23 10.34
C ILE A 75 17.49 -9.22 10.82
N LEU A 76 18.65 -9.68 11.34
CA LEU A 76 19.71 -8.79 11.80
C LEU A 76 20.34 -7.98 10.66
N ILE A 77 20.23 -8.45 9.43
CA ILE A 77 20.64 -7.73 8.22
C ILE A 77 19.45 -7.16 7.43
N GLY A 78 18.27 -7.05 8.04
CA GLY A 78 17.08 -6.48 7.41
C GLY A 78 16.43 -7.36 6.35
N VAL A 79 16.70 -8.66 6.34
CA VAL A 79 16.05 -9.66 5.48
C VAL A 79 15.00 -10.43 6.28
N ARG A 80 13.91 -10.82 5.64
CA ARG A 80 12.90 -11.68 6.25
C ARG A 80 12.85 -13.02 5.51
N ALA A 81 12.80 -14.13 6.24
CA ALA A 81 12.72 -15.48 5.68
C ALA A 81 11.65 -15.63 4.57
N LYS A 82 10.50 -14.97 4.74
CA LYS A 82 9.43 -14.97 3.72
C LYS A 82 9.83 -14.36 2.37
N ASP A 83 10.87 -13.53 2.32
CA ASP A 83 11.32 -12.83 1.11
C ASP A 83 12.14 -13.74 0.19
N LYS A 84 12.52 -14.96 0.67
CA LYS A 84 13.24 -16.01 -0.08
C LYS A 84 14.45 -15.45 -0.85
N LYS A 85 15.28 -14.69 -0.15
CA LYS A 85 16.47 -14.07 -0.75
C LYS A 85 17.56 -15.11 -1.02
N LEU A 86 18.21 -14.96 -2.17
CA LEU A 86 19.34 -15.77 -2.60
C LEU A 86 20.65 -15.02 -2.32
N SER A 87 21.70 -15.78 -2.02
CA SER A 87 23.07 -15.31 -1.90
C SER A 87 24.05 -16.35 -2.43
N PHE A 88 25.28 -15.93 -2.74
CA PHE A 88 26.39 -16.85 -2.96
C PHE A 88 26.97 -17.30 -1.61
N ASN A 89 27.32 -18.58 -1.53
CA ASN A 89 28.19 -19.11 -0.48
C ASN A 89 29.67 -18.96 -0.88
N ARG A 90 30.61 -19.37 -0.02
CA ARG A 90 32.06 -19.29 -0.29
C ARG A 90 32.52 -20.16 -1.44
N GLU A 91 31.77 -21.20 -1.79
CA GLU A 91 31.99 -22.06 -2.94
C GLU A 91 31.45 -21.44 -4.24
N SER A 92 30.91 -20.22 -4.19
CA SER A 92 30.26 -19.54 -5.33
C SER A 92 28.99 -20.22 -5.84
N GLU A 93 28.33 -21.01 -5.02
CA GLU A 93 27.03 -21.59 -5.30
C GLU A 93 25.92 -20.66 -4.83
N ILE A 94 24.82 -20.63 -5.59
CA ILE A 94 23.62 -19.83 -5.23
C ILE A 94 22.73 -20.67 -4.33
N GLN A 95 22.42 -20.13 -3.14
CA GLN A 95 21.53 -20.76 -2.18
C GLN A 95 20.62 -19.72 -1.50
N LEU A 96 19.55 -20.19 -0.85
CA LEU A 96 18.71 -19.35 -0.01
C LEU A 96 19.48 -18.93 1.26
N ILE A 97 19.26 -17.71 1.73
CA ILE A 97 19.89 -17.25 2.99
C ILE A 97 19.55 -18.18 4.15
N GLU A 98 18.35 -18.74 4.19
CA GLU A 98 17.93 -19.68 5.24
C GLU A 98 18.75 -21.00 5.25
N GLU A 99 19.39 -21.37 4.14
CA GLU A 99 20.20 -22.58 4.04
C GLU A 99 21.53 -22.45 4.80
N PHE A 100 22.06 -21.22 4.96
CA PHE A 100 23.21 -21.00 5.85
C PHE A 100 22.94 -21.41 7.31
N PHE A 101 21.68 -21.45 7.72
CA PHE A 101 21.29 -21.77 9.09
C PHE A 101 20.98 -23.25 9.31
N THR A 102 21.45 -24.13 8.40
CA THR A 102 21.27 -25.58 8.52
C THR A 102 22.48 -26.29 9.12
N SER A 103 23.61 -25.56 9.30
CA SER A 103 24.83 -26.05 9.96
C SER A 103 25.50 -24.95 10.77
N ALA A 104 26.35 -25.32 11.74
CA ALA A 104 27.11 -24.37 12.53
C ALA A 104 28.12 -23.60 11.67
N GLU A 105 28.74 -24.29 10.70
CA GLU A 105 29.69 -23.75 9.75
C GLU A 105 29.02 -22.69 8.85
N GLY A 106 27.84 -22.98 8.33
CA GLY A 106 27.07 -22.04 7.52
C GLY A 106 26.67 -20.80 8.33
N VAL A 107 26.30 -20.96 9.61
CA VAL A 107 26.03 -19.83 10.52
C VAL A 107 27.29 -18.97 10.72
N VAL A 108 28.45 -19.60 10.93
CA VAL A 108 29.74 -18.88 11.07
C VAL A 108 30.04 -18.10 9.79
N GLU A 109 29.92 -18.73 8.63
CA GLU A 109 30.08 -18.09 7.34
C GLU A 109 29.17 -16.86 7.20
N PHE A 110 27.87 -17.03 7.44
CA PHE A 110 26.90 -15.94 7.38
C PHE A 110 27.26 -14.76 8.29
N ILE A 111 27.61 -15.03 9.54
CA ILE A 111 27.98 -14.00 10.53
C ILE A 111 29.25 -13.25 10.10
N GLN A 112 30.23 -13.95 9.56
CA GLN A 112 31.48 -13.34 9.12
C GLN A 112 31.32 -12.53 7.84
N ASP A 113 30.69 -13.11 6.84
CA ASP A 113 30.59 -12.50 5.49
C ASP A 113 29.59 -11.32 5.46
N THR A 114 28.57 -11.33 6.34
CA THR A 114 27.70 -10.15 6.56
C THR A 114 28.33 -9.08 7.43
N GLY A 115 29.44 -9.35 8.12
CA GLY A 115 30.09 -8.45 9.07
C GLY A 115 29.41 -8.36 10.44
N LEU A 116 28.39 -9.20 10.72
CA LEU A 116 27.75 -9.29 12.04
C LEU A 116 28.73 -9.66 13.15
N GLU A 117 29.83 -10.36 12.83
CA GLU A 117 30.90 -10.67 13.79
C GLU A 117 31.42 -9.40 14.46
N LYS A 118 31.66 -8.30 13.70
CA LYS A 118 32.11 -7.03 14.26
C LYS A 118 31.05 -6.38 15.13
N VAL A 119 29.77 -6.52 14.76
CA VAL A 119 28.63 -6.00 15.52
C VAL A 119 28.52 -6.69 16.87
N PHE A 120 28.70 -8.01 16.92
CA PHE A 120 28.69 -8.76 18.18
C PHE A 120 29.89 -8.43 19.07
N ARG A 121 31.12 -8.34 18.51
CA ARG A 121 32.33 -8.08 19.27
C ARG A 121 32.39 -6.70 19.93
N ASN A 122 31.94 -5.65 19.23
CA ASN A 122 32.15 -4.28 19.70
C ASN A 122 31.26 -3.85 20.87
N LYS A 123 30.27 -4.65 21.26
CA LYS A 123 29.32 -4.40 22.36
C LYS A 123 28.54 -3.07 22.27
N GLN A 124 28.50 -2.44 21.12
CA GLN A 124 27.66 -1.23 20.93
C GLN A 124 26.17 -1.60 20.91
N ILE A 125 25.86 -2.80 20.42
CA ILE A 125 24.53 -3.41 20.52
C ILE A 125 24.60 -4.37 21.71
N THR A 126 23.75 -4.14 22.70
CA THR A 126 23.71 -4.92 23.95
C THR A 126 22.48 -5.82 24.04
N ASN A 127 21.47 -5.61 23.20
CA ASN A 127 20.23 -6.37 23.15
C ASN A 127 19.72 -6.49 21.72
N LEU A 128 19.65 -7.71 21.20
CA LEU A 128 19.18 -7.97 19.84
C LEU A 128 17.67 -7.78 19.68
N VAL A 129 16.88 -7.85 20.76
CA VAL A 129 15.45 -7.56 20.70
C VAL A 129 15.22 -6.09 20.36
N ASP A 130 15.95 -5.17 21.04
CA ASP A 130 15.87 -3.74 20.81
C ASP A 130 16.44 -3.37 19.44
N TYR A 131 17.55 -4.00 19.04
CA TYR A 131 18.13 -3.84 17.72
C TYR A 131 17.14 -4.22 16.60
N VAL A 132 16.52 -5.39 16.70
CA VAL A 132 15.55 -5.89 15.71
C VAL A 132 14.28 -5.05 15.70
N PHE A 133 13.88 -4.48 16.84
CA PHE A 133 12.80 -3.50 16.85
C PHE A 133 13.12 -2.30 15.94
N GLY A 134 14.33 -1.76 16.01
CA GLY A 134 14.80 -0.70 15.12
C GLY A 134 14.84 -1.14 13.64
N VAL A 135 15.29 -2.37 13.37
CA VAL A 135 15.27 -2.97 12.02
C VAL A 135 13.84 -3.08 11.48
N GLU A 136 12.90 -3.57 12.28
CA GLU A 136 11.49 -3.69 11.88
C GLU A 136 10.87 -2.32 11.57
N VAL A 137 11.20 -1.28 12.35
CA VAL A 137 10.81 0.11 12.05
C VAL A 137 11.37 0.57 10.71
N GLY A 138 12.64 0.26 10.43
CA GLY A 138 13.28 0.54 9.14
C GLY A 138 12.61 -0.19 7.97
N LEU A 139 12.33 -1.48 8.13
CA LEU A 139 11.66 -2.31 7.12
C LEU A 139 10.20 -1.90 6.88
N ASP A 140 9.56 -1.26 7.86
CA ASP A 140 8.19 -0.77 7.72
C ASP A 140 8.08 0.44 6.78
N THR A 141 9.22 1.06 6.39
CA THR A 141 9.23 2.14 5.39
C THR A 141 8.65 1.70 4.05
N ASN A 142 8.85 0.44 3.64
CA ASN A 142 8.28 -0.09 2.41
C ASN A 142 6.72 -0.18 2.47
N ALA A 143 6.15 -0.30 3.65
CA ALA A 143 4.72 -0.29 3.85
C ALA A 143 4.09 1.10 3.68
N ARG A 144 4.89 2.19 3.72
CA ARG A 144 4.39 3.57 3.55
C ARG A 144 3.70 3.80 2.21
N LYS A 145 4.19 3.17 1.13
CA LYS A 145 3.55 3.27 -0.20
C LYS A 145 2.12 2.73 -0.17
N ASN A 146 1.92 1.59 0.47
CA ASN A 146 0.60 0.98 0.61
C ASN A 146 -0.29 1.81 1.55
N ARG A 147 0.28 2.34 2.66
CA ARG A 147 -0.45 3.23 3.57
C ARG A 147 -0.91 4.53 2.91
N SER A 148 -0.14 5.09 1.96
CA SER A 148 -0.56 6.29 1.23
C SER A 148 -1.84 6.06 0.42
N GLY A 149 -1.96 4.93 -0.27
CA GLY A 149 -3.18 4.53 -0.96
C GLY A 149 -4.34 4.37 0.01
N HIS A 150 -4.14 3.59 1.07
CA HIS A 150 -5.16 3.33 2.09
C HIS A 150 -5.64 4.61 2.80
N ILE A 151 -4.74 5.54 3.14
CA ILE A 151 -5.13 6.83 3.72
C ILE A 151 -5.99 7.65 2.75
N MET A 152 -5.70 7.59 1.45
CA MET A 152 -6.53 8.28 0.46
C MET A 152 -7.93 7.66 0.38
N GLU A 153 -8.02 6.33 0.38
CA GLU A 153 -9.30 5.61 0.44
C GLU A 153 -10.08 5.96 1.72
N GLU A 154 -9.43 5.96 2.90
CA GLU A 154 -10.05 6.38 4.17
C GLU A 154 -10.57 7.82 4.12
N ARG A 155 -9.84 8.75 3.49
CA ARG A 155 -10.29 10.14 3.33
C ARG A 155 -11.52 10.24 2.44
N VAL A 156 -11.54 9.52 1.32
CA VAL A 156 -12.70 9.47 0.42
C VAL A 156 -13.90 8.84 1.13
N ALA A 157 -13.71 7.70 1.82
CA ALA A 157 -14.75 7.07 2.64
C ALA A 157 -15.30 8.02 3.71
N SER A 158 -14.42 8.75 4.43
CA SER A 158 -14.84 9.75 5.42
C SER A 158 -15.65 10.90 4.81
N ILE A 159 -15.28 11.36 3.60
CA ILE A 159 -16.04 12.42 2.90
C ILE A 159 -17.43 11.92 2.50
N LEU A 160 -17.54 10.69 1.98
CA LEU A 160 -18.81 10.06 1.61
C LEU A 160 -19.68 9.85 2.85
N THR A 161 -19.14 9.29 3.92
CA THR A 161 -19.85 9.06 5.20
C THR A 161 -20.36 10.34 5.82
N LYS A 162 -19.52 11.37 5.93
CA LYS A 162 -19.92 12.70 6.47
C LYS A 162 -20.99 13.39 5.64
N ALA A 163 -21.08 13.07 4.36
CA ALA A 163 -22.11 13.58 3.47
C ALA A 163 -23.38 12.70 3.47
N ASP A 164 -23.44 11.63 4.26
CA ASP A 164 -24.57 10.70 4.30
C ASP A 164 -24.86 10.08 2.91
N VAL A 165 -23.78 9.69 2.21
CA VAL A 165 -23.81 8.97 0.93
C VAL A 165 -23.51 7.50 1.20
N ALA A 166 -24.41 6.61 0.79
CA ALA A 166 -24.20 5.17 0.87
C ALA A 166 -23.21 4.74 -0.23
N PHE A 167 -22.24 3.90 0.12
CA PHE A 167 -21.23 3.39 -0.80
C PHE A 167 -20.80 1.97 -0.42
N ARG A 168 -20.19 1.28 -1.37
CA ARG A 168 -19.47 0.01 -1.16
C ARG A 168 -17.99 0.21 -1.49
N GLN A 169 -17.12 -0.51 -0.78
CA GLN A 169 -15.67 -0.51 -1.02
C GLN A 169 -15.24 -1.83 -1.68
N GLU A 170 -14.12 -1.77 -2.41
CA GLU A 170 -13.46 -2.94 -3.02
C GLU A 170 -14.39 -3.80 -3.88
N VAL A 171 -15.15 -3.16 -4.78
CA VAL A 171 -16.13 -3.84 -5.64
C VAL A 171 -15.49 -4.36 -6.93
N TYR A 172 -15.90 -5.53 -7.38
CA TYR A 172 -15.36 -6.12 -8.60
C TYR A 172 -16.26 -5.87 -9.81
N SER A 173 -15.65 -5.65 -10.99
CA SER A 173 -16.39 -5.47 -12.25
C SER A 173 -17.36 -6.61 -12.54
N ARG A 174 -17.06 -7.83 -12.11
CA ARG A 174 -17.93 -9.01 -12.26
C ARG A 174 -19.27 -8.89 -11.53
N GLU A 175 -19.42 -7.99 -10.58
CA GLU A 175 -20.68 -7.70 -9.90
C GLU A 175 -21.63 -6.85 -10.76
N PHE A 176 -21.12 -6.28 -11.86
CA PHE A 176 -21.84 -5.41 -12.79
C PHE A 176 -21.74 -6.01 -14.19
N SER A 177 -22.76 -6.77 -14.61
CA SER A 177 -22.74 -7.61 -15.81
C SER A 177 -22.31 -6.87 -17.08
N GLU A 178 -22.85 -5.67 -17.33
CA GLU A 178 -22.54 -4.87 -18.52
C GLU A 178 -21.10 -4.35 -18.51
N VAL A 179 -20.62 -3.88 -17.35
CA VAL A 179 -19.24 -3.44 -17.17
C VAL A 179 -18.28 -4.60 -17.34
N HIS A 180 -18.62 -5.78 -16.78
CA HIS A 180 -17.80 -6.97 -16.91
C HIS A 180 -17.67 -7.43 -18.37
N GLN A 181 -18.77 -7.44 -19.12
CA GLN A 181 -18.77 -7.79 -20.54
C GLN A 181 -17.90 -6.81 -21.36
N THR A 182 -17.98 -5.52 -21.04
CA THR A 182 -17.24 -4.46 -21.76
C THR A 182 -15.75 -4.49 -21.43
N LEU A 183 -15.37 -4.80 -20.20
CA LEU A 183 -13.95 -4.85 -19.77
C LEU A 183 -13.27 -6.18 -20.10
N GLY A 184 -14.03 -7.24 -20.42
CA GLY A 184 -13.50 -8.55 -20.77
C GLY A 184 -13.20 -9.44 -19.55
N VAL A 185 -12.36 -10.47 -19.79
CA VAL A 185 -12.11 -11.56 -18.83
C VAL A 185 -11.38 -11.11 -17.57
N ASP A 186 -10.61 -10.03 -17.64
CA ASP A 186 -9.85 -9.51 -16.51
C ASP A 186 -10.76 -8.78 -15.52
N SER A 187 -10.94 -9.38 -14.35
CA SER A 187 -11.76 -8.78 -13.29
C SER A 187 -11.07 -7.53 -12.74
N LYS A 188 -11.61 -6.35 -13.06
CA LYS A 188 -11.17 -5.08 -12.47
C LYS A 188 -11.81 -4.90 -11.10
N ARG A 189 -11.01 -4.57 -10.07
CA ARG A 189 -11.49 -4.11 -8.77
C ARG A 189 -11.49 -2.58 -8.77
N PHE A 190 -12.62 -1.99 -8.38
CA PHE A 190 -12.76 -0.56 -8.13
C PHE A 190 -12.72 -0.31 -6.62
N ASP A 191 -12.11 0.81 -6.22
CA ASP A 191 -11.97 1.15 -4.80
C ASP A 191 -13.34 1.45 -4.15
N PHE A 192 -14.25 2.10 -4.89
CA PHE A 192 -15.60 2.39 -4.41
C PHE A 192 -16.67 2.22 -5.51
N ALA A 193 -17.88 1.91 -5.06
CA ALA A 193 -19.11 2.07 -5.85
C ALA A 193 -20.13 2.89 -5.08
N VAL A 194 -20.73 3.88 -5.73
CA VAL A 194 -21.85 4.67 -5.22
C VAL A 194 -23.04 4.47 -6.15
N GLU A 195 -24.09 3.84 -5.64
CA GLU A 195 -25.31 3.58 -6.40
C GLU A 195 -26.33 4.69 -6.16
N THR A 196 -26.93 5.17 -7.24
CA THR A 196 -28.06 6.09 -7.25
C THR A 196 -29.16 5.52 -8.15
N PRO A 197 -30.40 6.01 -8.08
CA PRO A 197 -31.48 5.52 -8.95
C PRO A 197 -31.19 5.63 -10.45
N ALA A 198 -30.36 6.57 -10.86
CA ALA A 198 -30.08 6.84 -12.26
C ALA A 198 -28.75 6.21 -12.73
N LYS A 199 -27.76 6.12 -11.83
CA LYS A 199 -26.41 5.66 -12.20
C LYS A 199 -25.66 5.04 -11.02
N THR A 200 -24.79 4.09 -11.34
CA THR A 200 -23.75 3.56 -10.47
C THR A 200 -22.41 4.23 -10.83
N TYR A 201 -21.80 4.89 -9.85
CA TYR A 201 -20.50 5.53 -9.96
C TYR A 201 -19.41 4.57 -9.49
N LEU A 202 -18.53 4.12 -10.40
CA LEU A 202 -17.40 3.25 -10.11
C LEU A 202 -16.15 4.11 -9.96
N MET A 203 -15.52 4.10 -8.78
CA MET A 203 -14.48 5.06 -8.43
C MET A 203 -13.14 4.39 -8.24
N GLU A 204 -12.09 5.03 -8.75
CA GLU A 204 -10.69 4.77 -8.46
C GLU A 204 -10.10 5.94 -7.68
N VAL A 205 -9.24 5.62 -6.72
CA VAL A 205 -8.72 6.60 -5.77
C VAL A 205 -7.22 6.44 -5.62
N ASN A 206 -6.45 7.53 -5.77
CA ASN A 206 -5.01 7.49 -5.52
C ASN A 206 -4.44 8.84 -5.10
N PHE A 207 -3.28 8.77 -4.43
CA PHE A 207 -2.53 9.94 -4.00
C PHE A 207 -1.05 9.77 -4.36
N TYR A 208 -0.47 10.79 -4.98
CA TYR A 208 0.94 10.81 -5.35
C TYR A 208 1.66 12.01 -4.76
N SER A 209 2.37 11.80 -3.65
CA SER A 209 3.23 12.84 -3.05
C SER A 209 4.53 13.08 -3.81
N GLY A 210 5.01 12.07 -4.55
CA GLY A 210 6.23 12.15 -5.36
C GLY A 210 6.01 11.71 -6.79
N GLY A 211 6.89 12.15 -7.71
CA GLY A 211 6.87 11.80 -9.11
C GLY A 211 7.33 10.36 -9.40
N GLY A 212 7.17 9.93 -10.66
CA GLY A 212 7.64 8.63 -11.15
C GLY A 212 6.89 8.17 -12.40
N SER A 213 7.44 7.19 -13.12
CA SER A 213 6.86 6.65 -14.37
C SER A 213 5.44 6.07 -14.18
N LYS A 214 5.16 5.54 -13.01
CA LYS A 214 3.85 4.97 -12.67
C LYS A 214 2.69 5.97 -12.87
N LEU A 215 2.91 7.28 -12.65
CA LEU A 215 1.87 8.29 -12.83
C LEU A 215 1.41 8.35 -14.29
N ASN A 216 2.35 8.28 -15.23
CA ASN A 216 2.04 8.28 -16.66
C ASN A 216 1.22 7.05 -17.06
N GLU A 217 1.56 5.89 -16.50
CA GLU A 217 0.86 4.63 -16.77
C GLU A 217 -0.56 4.68 -16.23
N VAL A 218 -0.76 5.18 -15.00
CA VAL A 218 -2.08 5.31 -14.36
C VAL A 218 -2.96 6.30 -15.14
N ALA A 219 -2.44 7.48 -15.50
CA ALA A 219 -3.19 8.47 -16.26
C ALA A 219 -3.68 7.90 -17.59
N ARG A 220 -2.79 7.19 -18.33
CA ARG A 220 -3.15 6.52 -19.58
C ARG A 220 -4.19 5.41 -19.35
N ALA A 221 -3.97 4.54 -18.39
CA ALA A 221 -4.87 3.42 -18.11
C ALA A 221 -6.29 3.90 -17.78
N TYR A 222 -6.42 4.99 -17.00
CA TYR A 222 -7.75 5.51 -16.67
C TYR A 222 -8.38 6.33 -17.79
N ALA A 223 -7.57 6.99 -18.63
CA ALA A 223 -8.07 7.62 -19.85
C ALA A 223 -8.64 6.59 -20.86
N GLU A 224 -8.10 5.36 -20.87
CA GLU A 224 -8.60 4.23 -21.66
C GLU A 224 -9.80 3.52 -21.01
N LEU A 225 -9.84 3.45 -19.67
CA LEU A 225 -10.89 2.78 -18.89
C LEU A 225 -12.19 3.59 -18.85
N ALA A 226 -12.08 4.89 -18.62
CA ALA A 226 -13.25 5.75 -18.40
C ALA A 226 -14.26 5.72 -19.58
N PRO A 227 -13.85 5.83 -20.85
CA PRO A 227 -14.78 5.72 -21.97
C PRO A 227 -15.50 4.36 -22.05
N LYS A 228 -14.81 3.26 -21.69
CA LYS A 228 -15.38 1.91 -21.68
C LYS A 228 -16.48 1.77 -20.64
N VAL A 229 -16.22 2.22 -19.41
CA VAL A 229 -17.22 2.19 -18.32
C VAL A 229 -18.38 3.14 -18.64
N ASN A 230 -18.09 4.35 -19.12
CA ASN A 230 -19.10 5.35 -19.43
C ASN A 230 -19.97 4.99 -20.66
N ALA A 231 -19.55 4.05 -21.49
CA ALA A 231 -20.34 3.50 -22.60
C ALA A 231 -21.40 2.50 -22.11
N CYS A 232 -21.24 1.93 -20.90
CA CYS A 232 -22.25 1.08 -20.29
C CYS A 232 -23.39 1.95 -19.74
N GLU A 233 -24.62 1.63 -20.14
CA GLU A 233 -25.80 2.39 -19.68
C GLU A 233 -25.95 2.29 -18.16
N GLY A 234 -26.19 3.39 -17.50
CA GLY A 234 -26.35 3.44 -16.04
C GLY A 234 -25.02 3.40 -15.25
N TYR A 235 -23.87 3.49 -15.90
CA TYR A 235 -22.57 3.53 -15.21
C TYR A 235 -21.79 4.80 -15.53
N GLU A 236 -20.93 5.19 -14.56
CA GLU A 236 -20.02 6.32 -14.72
C GLU A 236 -18.72 6.05 -13.98
N PHE A 237 -17.59 6.19 -14.68
CA PHE A 237 -16.26 6.12 -14.09
C PHE A 237 -15.93 7.43 -13.40
N VAL A 238 -15.43 7.35 -12.18
CA VAL A 238 -14.98 8.51 -11.39
C VAL A 238 -13.54 8.29 -10.95
N TRP A 239 -12.69 9.26 -11.21
CA TRP A 239 -11.32 9.23 -10.74
C TRP A 239 -11.09 10.32 -9.70
N VAL A 240 -10.73 9.91 -8.46
CA VAL A 240 -10.35 10.84 -7.40
C VAL A 240 -8.84 10.75 -7.21
N THR A 241 -8.11 11.76 -7.65
CA THR A 241 -6.65 11.78 -7.57
C THR A 241 -6.13 13.09 -7.01
N ASP A 242 -5.07 13.03 -6.19
CA ASP A 242 -4.49 14.21 -5.59
C ASP A 242 -2.98 14.01 -5.37
N GLY A 243 -2.29 15.07 -4.96
CA GLY A 243 -0.88 15.06 -4.62
C GLY A 243 0.01 15.74 -5.66
N LYS A 244 0.96 16.54 -5.18
CA LYS A 244 1.90 17.31 -6.03
C LYS A 244 2.85 16.48 -6.88
N GLY A 245 2.92 15.16 -6.65
CA GLY A 245 3.64 14.25 -7.55
C GLY A 245 3.19 14.37 -9.01
N TRP A 246 1.94 14.77 -9.26
CA TRP A 246 1.40 15.03 -10.60
C TRP A 246 2.09 16.17 -11.36
N GLU A 247 2.80 17.07 -10.70
CA GLU A 247 3.60 18.10 -11.38
C GLU A 247 4.65 17.46 -12.31
N SER A 248 5.21 16.31 -11.93
CA SER A 248 6.18 15.55 -12.74
C SER A 248 5.57 14.84 -13.95
N ALA A 249 4.26 14.63 -13.97
CA ALA A 249 3.51 13.94 -15.01
C ALA A 249 2.36 14.82 -15.55
N LYS A 250 2.50 16.15 -15.46
CA LYS A 250 1.45 17.14 -15.77
C LYS A 250 0.83 16.92 -17.14
N GLY A 251 1.63 16.70 -18.18
CA GLY A 251 1.11 16.51 -19.54
C GLY A 251 0.22 15.27 -19.68
N LYS A 252 0.58 14.16 -19.03
CA LYS A 252 -0.24 12.94 -19.07
C LYS A 252 -1.52 13.06 -18.23
N LEU A 253 -1.44 13.75 -17.11
CA LEU A 253 -2.64 14.07 -16.33
C LEU A 253 -3.57 15.00 -17.12
N GLU A 254 -3.03 15.99 -17.85
CA GLU A 254 -3.80 16.90 -18.68
C GLU A 254 -4.55 16.17 -19.82
N GLU A 255 -3.88 15.24 -20.50
CA GLU A 255 -4.51 14.38 -21.51
C GLU A 255 -5.69 13.58 -20.91
N ALA A 256 -5.47 12.97 -19.73
CA ALA A 256 -6.52 12.24 -19.02
C ALA A 256 -7.64 13.14 -18.52
N PHE A 257 -7.34 14.34 -18.03
CA PHE A 257 -8.29 15.32 -17.55
C PHE A 257 -9.26 15.77 -18.68
N TYR A 258 -8.77 15.92 -19.90
CA TYR A 258 -9.62 16.24 -21.04
C TYR A 258 -10.45 15.04 -21.55
N THR A 259 -10.10 13.83 -21.15
CA THR A 259 -10.79 12.60 -21.60
C THR A 259 -11.82 12.11 -20.57
N ILE A 260 -11.53 12.24 -19.28
CA ILE A 260 -12.35 11.72 -18.18
C ILE A 260 -13.29 12.80 -17.66
N PRO A 261 -14.63 12.68 -17.85
CA PRO A 261 -15.57 13.71 -17.42
C PRO A 261 -15.66 13.88 -15.89
N SER A 262 -15.47 12.78 -15.13
CA SER A 262 -15.58 12.77 -13.67
C SER A 262 -14.21 12.51 -13.05
N ILE A 263 -13.36 13.54 -13.07
CA ILE A 263 -12.05 13.56 -12.42
C ILE A 263 -12.02 14.65 -11.33
N TYR A 264 -11.58 14.31 -10.13
CA TYR A 264 -11.61 15.20 -8.98
C TYR A 264 -10.32 15.10 -8.15
N ASN A 265 -9.88 16.20 -7.54
CA ASN A 265 -9.01 16.21 -6.39
C ASN A 265 -9.86 16.23 -5.09
N LEU A 266 -9.25 16.12 -3.93
CA LEU A 266 -9.97 16.11 -2.64
C LEU A 266 -10.79 17.39 -2.38
N THR A 267 -10.40 18.51 -3.00
CA THR A 267 -11.12 19.78 -2.90
C THR A 267 -12.38 19.75 -3.75
N THR A 268 -12.25 19.36 -5.03
CA THR A 268 -13.37 19.35 -5.98
C THR A 268 -14.29 18.13 -5.80
N PHE A 269 -13.83 17.08 -5.15
CA PHE A 269 -14.63 15.90 -4.82
C PHE A 269 -15.77 16.21 -3.84
N LYS A 270 -15.54 17.09 -2.87
CA LYS A 270 -16.57 17.44 -1.87
C LYS A 270 -17.87 18.04 -2.47
N PRO A 271 -17.83 19.00 -3.41
CA PRO A 271 -19.02 19.44 -4.13
C PRO A 271 -19.72 18.31 -4.90
N PHE A 272 -18.95 17.44 -5.59
CA PHE A 272 -19.50 16.30 -6.31
C PHE A 272 -20.28 15.36 -5.37
N VAL A 273 -19.73 15.02 -4.21
CA VAL A 273 -20.38 14.16 -3.21
C VAL A 273 -21.72 14.75 -2.74
N LYS A 274 -21.83 16.09 -2.62
CA LYS A 274 -23.11 16.74 -2.31
C LYS A 274 -24.17 16.49 -3.40
N THR A 275 -23.75 16.37 -4.66
CA THR A 275 -24.67 16.03 -5.76
C THR A 275 -25.11 14.57 -5.69
N LEU A 276 -24.19 13.64 -5.33
CA LEU A 276 -24.51 12.22 -5.13
C LEU A 276 -25.56 12.04 -4.04
N ARG A 277 -25.41 12.74 -2.89
CA ARG A 277 -26.40 12.71 -1.81
C ARG A 277 -27.79 13.12 -2.27
N LYS A 278 -27.89 14.21 -3.05
CA LYS A 278 -29.17 14.66 -3.60
C LYS A 278 -29.79 13.59 -4.49
N LYS A 279 -28.98 12.96 -5.37
CA LYS A 279 -29.44 11.90 -6.27
C LYS A 279 -29.90 10.65 -5.53
N GLN A 280 -29.25 10.24 -4.43
CA GLN A 280 -29.68 9.11 -3.60
C GLN A 280 -30.99 9.41 -2.82
N LYS A 281 -31.22 10.65 -2.38
CA LYS A 281 -32.42 11.04 -1.61
C LYS A 281 -33.69 11.15 -2.46
N THR A 282 -33.56 11.42 -3.75
CA THR A 282 -34.74 11.50 -4.64
C THR A 282 -35.48 10.16 -4.78
N SER A 283 -34.88 9.03 -4.37
CA SER A 283 -35.54 7.71 -4.38
C SER A 283 -36.36 7.39 -3.12
N LYS A 284 -36.26 8.20 -2.05
CA LYS A 284 -36.96 7.96 -0.77
C LYS A 284 -38.22 8.83 -0.57
N LYS A 285 -38.89 9.29 -1.63
CA LYS A 285 -40.25 9.80 -1.45
C LYS A 285 -41.18 8.62 -1.12
N PRO A 286 -41.92 8.66 0.01
CA PRO A 286 -42.88 7.63 0.32
C PRO A 286 -43.99 7.63 -0.76
N THR A 287 -44.33 6.46 -1.24
CA THR A 287 -45.61 6.25 -1.90
C THR A 287 -46.69 6.70 -0.92
N GLU A 288 -47.38 7.81 -1.21
CA GLU A 288 -48.56 8.21 -0.48
C GLU A 288 -49.52 6.99 -0.48
N GLN A 289 -49.82 6.49 0.71
CA GLN A 289 -50.93 5.57 0.90
C GLN A 289 -52.18 6.30 0.44
N VAL A 290 -52.67 5.91 -0.73
CA VAL A 290 -54.02 6.23 -1.15
C VAL A 290 -54.94 5.46 -0.20
N CYS A 291 -55.44 6.15 0.84
CA CYS A 291 -56.60 5.70 1.56
C CYS A 291 -57.76 5.81 0.57
N CYS A 292 -58.27 4.69 0.09
CA CYS A 292 -59.62 4.65 -0.48
C CYS A 292 -60.69 4.76 0.64
N PRO A 293 -61.78 5.49 0.38
CA PRO A 293 -62.86 5.70 1.33
C PRO A 293 -63.69 4.46 1.62
#